data_269ee287dd67d054b3e736da4a7bc05b
#
_entry.id   269ee287dd67d054b3e736da4a7bc05b
#
_cell.length_a   1.000
_cell.length_b   1.000
_cell.length_c   1.000
_cell.angle_alpha   90.00
_cell.angle_beta   90.00
_cell.angle_gamma   90.00
#
_symmetry.space_group_name_H-M   'P 1'
#
loop_
_entity.id
_entity.type
_entity.pdbx_description
1 polymer ?
#
loop_
_entity_poly.entity_id
_entity_poly.type
_entity_poly.pdbx_seq_one_letter_code
_entity_poly.pdbx_strand_id
1 'polypeptide(L)' 'MLTPLDIHNKEFKRGFRGYNEEEVDEFLDRVIKDYEQLYRENIDLEENIQRLNTKVDHFKHLE' A
#
# COMPACT_ATOMS: atom_id res chain seq x y z
N MET A 1 4.19 5.35 -7.58
CA MET A 1 3.17 4.79 -6.66
C MET A 1 2.11 5.83 -6.35
N LEU A 2 0.85 5.44 -6.29
CA LEU A 2 -0.24 6.34 -5.94
C LEU A 2 -0.19 6.71 -4.45
N THR A 3 -0.39 8.00 -4.17
CA THR A 3 -0.51 8.47 -2.79
C THR A 3 -1.99 8.54 -2.40
N PRO A 4 -2.31 8.56 -1.09
CA PRO A 4 -3.70 8.78 -0.67
C PRO A 4 -4.32 10.04 -1.24
N LEU A 5 -3.51 11.09 -1.41
CA LEU A 5 -3.97 12.35 -2.00
C LEU A 5 -4.33 12.18 -3.48
N ASP A 6 -3.54 11.41 -4.22
CA ASP A 6 -3.83 11.11 -5.62
C ASP A 6 -5.18 10.40 -5.76
N ILE A 7 -5.47 9.48 -4.85
CA ILE A 7 -6.74 8.75 -4.84
C ILE A 7 -7.89 9.69 -4.49
N HIS A 8 -7.69 10.54 -3.50
CA HIS A 8 -8.71 11.50 -3.07
C HIS A 8 -9.06 12.51 -4.16
N ASN A 9 -8.06 12.94 -4.92
CA ASN A 9 -8.22 13.98 -5.95
C ASN A 9 -8.53 13.41 -7.33
N LYS A 10 -8.66 12.10 -7.47
CA LYS A 10 -8.93 11.49 -8.77
C LYS A 10 -10.33 11.88 -9.26
N GLU A 11 -10.35 12.45 -10.46
CA GLU A 11 -11.60 12.77 -11.15
C GLU A 11 -11.75 11.86 -12.37
N PHE A 12 -12.95 11.35 -12.57
CA PHE A 12 -13.29 10.53 -13.72
C PHE A 12 -14.18 11.33 -14.67
N LYS A 13 -13.98 11.14 -15.95
CA LYS A 13 -14.84 11.77 -16.96
C LYS A 13 -16.25 11.19 -16.88
N ARG A 14 -17.23 12.07 -16.92
CA ARG A 14 -18.64 11.67 -16.97
C ARG A 14 -19.07 11.55 -18.42
N GLY A 15 -19.61 10.39 -18.77
CA GLY A 15 -20.26 10.17 -20.04
C GLY A 15 -21.76 10.37 -19.92
N PHE A 16 -22.46 10.10 -21.02
CA PHE A 16 -23.90 10.25 -21.09
C PHE A 16 -24.65 9.34 -20.09
N ARG A 17 -24.05 8.18 -19.74
CA ARG A 17 -24.64 7.19 -18.84
C ARG A 17 -23.90 7.07 -17.51
N GLY A 18 -23.14 8.10 -17.13
CA GLY A 18 -22.35 8.10 -15.92
C GLY A 18 -20.85 8.06 -16.20
N TYR A 19 -20.08 7.51 -15.29
CA TYR A 19 -18.63 7.41 -15.45
C TYR A 19 -18.26 6.31 -16.45
N ASN A 20 -17.10 6.48 -17.09
CA ASN A 20 -16.56 5.45 -17.98
C ASN A 20 -16.03 4.30 -17.14
N GLU A 21 -16.62 3.11 -17.27
CA GLU A 21 -16.26 1.94 -16.49
C GLU A 21 -14.81 1.51 -16.70
N GLU A 22 -14.31 1.58 -17.94
CA GLU A 22 -12.92 1.20 -18.24
C GLU A 22 -11.94 2.11 -17.52
N GLU A 23 -12.20 3.40 -17.48
CA GLU A 23 -11.37 4.37 -16.78
C GLU A 23 -11.34 4.09 -15.28
N VAL A 24 -12.48 3.78 -14.70
CA VAL A 24 -12.58 3.44 -13.28
C VAL A 24 -11.85 2.12 -12.99
N ASP A 25 -12.05 1.11 -13.82
CA ASP A 25 -11.41 -0.19 -13.65
C ASP A 25 -9.89 -0.09 -13.74
N GLU A 26 -9.37 0.65 -14.72
CA GLU A 26 -7.93 0.88 -14.84
C GLU A 26 -7.36 1.55 -13.59
N PHE A 27 -8.06 2.53 -13.07
CA PHE A 27 -7.62 3.22 -11.85
C PHE A 27 -7.64 2.29 -10.65
N LEU A 28 -8.69 1.49 -10.50
CA LEU A 28 -8.80 0.51 -9.42
C LEU A 28 -7.70 -0.54 -9.50
N ASP A 29 -7.36 -0.99 -10.71
CA ASP A 29 -6.25 -1.93 -10.89
C ASP A 29 -4.93 -1.34 -10.41
N ARG A 30 -4.67 -0.07 -10.67
CA ARG A 30 -3.48 0.61 -10.16
C ARG A 30 -3.50 0.72 -8.64
N VAL A 31 -4.65 1.05 -8.07
CA VAL A 31 -4.81 1.12 -6.61
C VAL A 31 -4.51 -0.25 -5.98
N ILE A 32 -5.06 -1.31 -6.56
CA ILE A 32 -4.85 -2.68 -6.07
C ILE A 32 -3.37 -3.05 -6.11
N LYS A 33 -2.69 -2.80 -7.22
CA LYS A 33 -1.26 -3.11 -7.36
C LYS A 33 -0.41 -2.36 -6.34
N ASP A 34 -0.68 -1.08 -6.17
CA ASP A 34 0.06 -0.25 -5.22
C ASP A 34 -0.24 -0.66 -3.78
N TYR A 35 -1.48 -1.01 -3.49
CA TYR A 35 -1.88 -1.50 -2.18
C TYR A 35 -1.20 -2.83 -1.85
N GLU A 36 -1.17 -3.76 -2.80
CA GLU A 36 -0.49 -5.04 -2.62
C GLU A 36 1.00 -4.86 -2.35
N GLN A 37 1.64 -3.94 -3.08
CA GLN A 37 3.05 -3.64 -2.88
C GLN A 37 3.31 -3.09 -1.47
N LEU A 38 2.51 -2.12 -1.04
CA LEU A 38 2.62 -1.54 0.29
C LEU A 38 2.35 -2.56 1.39
N TYR A 39 1.39 -3.44 1.16
CA TYR A 39 1.05 -4.51 2.09
C TYR A 39 2.23 -5.45 2.31
N ARG A 40 2.91 -5.84 1.23
CA ARG A 40 4.10 -6.68 1.30
C ARG A 40 5.25 -5.97 2.00
N GLU A 41 5.47 -4.70 1.66
CA GLU A 41 6.51 -3.89 2.30
C GLU A 41 6.26 -3.75 3.80
N ASN A 42 5.00 -3.58 4.22
CA ASN A 42 4.64 -3.52 5.63
C ASN A 42 4.95 -4.82 6.35
N ILE A 43 4.62 -5.95 5.76
CA ILE A 43 4.93 -7.27 6.34
C ILE A 43 6.44 -7.42 6.50
N ASP A 44 7.21 -7.09 5.47
CA ASP A 44 8.67 -7.17 5.51
C ASP A 44 9.25 -6.28 6.60
N LEU A 45 8.74 -5.06 6.73
CA LEU A 45 9.18 -4.12 7.77
C LEU A 45 8.85 -4.63 9.17
N GLU A 46 7.65 -5.19 9.36
CA GLU A 46 7.24 -5.77 10.64
C GLU A 46 8.14 -6.95 11.03
N GLU A 47 8.45 -7.82 10.08
CA GLU A 47 9.36 -8.94 10.30
C GLU A 47 10.77 -8.46 10.66
N ASN A 48 11.26 -7.42 10.01
CA ASN A 48 12.56 -6.83 10.30
C ASN A 48 12.58 -6.21 11.70
N ILE A 49 11.50 -5.53 12.10
CA ILE A 49 11.38 -4.96 13.44
C ILE A 49 11.41 -6.07 14.49
N GLN A 50 10.65 -7.14 14.30
CA GLN A 50 10.65 -8.28 15.23
C GLN A 50 12.03 -8.93 15.34
N ARG A 51 12.71 -9.08 14.21
CA ARG A 51 14.06 -9.65 14.18
C ARG A 51 15.05 -8.79 14.94
N LEU A 52 14.97 -7.46 14.76
CA LEU A 52 15.81 -6.52 15.48
C LEU A 52 15.51 -6.51 16.98
N ASN A 53 14.24 -6.56 17.36
CA ASN A 53 13.83 -6.64 18.76
C ASN A 53 14.34 -7.92 19.43
N THR A 54 14.28 -9.04 18.73
CA THR A 54 14.81 -10.31 19.22
C THR A 54 16.32 -10.22 19.45
N LYS A 55 17.06 -9.59 18.54
CA LYS A 55 18.50 -9.38 18.70
C LYS A 55 18.82 -8.50 19.89
N VAL A 56 18.08 -7.43 20.09
CA VAL A 56 18.25 -6.53 21.24
C VAL A 56 17.99 -7.28 22.54
N ASP A 57 16.91 -8.05 22.61
CA ASP A 57 16.59 -8.85 23.79
C ASP A 57 17.66 -9.89 24.08
N HIS A 58 18.19 -10.54 23.06
CA HIS A 58 19.30 -11.49 23.21
C HIS A 58 20.52 -10.81 23.77
N PHE A 59 20.86 -9.62 23.29
CA PHE A 59 21.99 -8.84 23.83
C PHE A 59 21.80 -8.49 25.30
N LYS A 60 20.58 -8.10 25.69
CA LYS A 60 20.27 -7.77 27.08
C LYS A 60 20.40 -8.96 28.00
N HIS A 61 20.09 -10.16 27.52
CA HIS A 61 20.21 -11.39 28.31
C HIS A 61 21.64 -11.89 28.48
N LEU A 62 22.56 -11.45 27.62
CA LEU A 62 23.95 -11.81 27.69
C LEU A 62 24.75 -11.02 28.75
N GLU A 63 24.17 -9.92 29.21
CA GLU A 63 24.73 -9.14 30.31
C GLU A 63 24.22 -9.68 31.65
#